data_bb3b7e025beed25c8e59b0d3df1c46b0
#
_entry.id   bb3b7e025beed25c8e59b0d3df1c46b0
#
_cell.length_a   1.000
_cell.length_b   1.000
_cell.length_c   1.000
_cell.angle_alpha   90.00
_cell.angle_beta   90.00
_cell.angle_gamma   90.00
#
_symmetry.space_group_name_H-M   'P 1'
#
loop_
_entity.id
_entity.type
_entity.pdbx_description
1 polymer ?
#
loop_
_entity_poly.entity_id
_entity_poly.type
_entity_poly.pdbx_seq_one_letter_code
_entity_poly.pdbx_strand_id
1 'polypeptide(L)'
;ITISNSEKIVHGYPTSVTPFNTMFDVKRKLPLFTKSSKSNSLYCAGYYIIHFDKGWVKSFCPKMVTLERYEFKGPFKTDVEMRQELSIANR
;
A
#
# COMPACT_ATOMS: atom_id res chain seq x y z
N ILE A 1 -16.30 10.24 -20.58
CA ILE A 1 -16.16 9.87 -19.26
C ILE A 1 -14.94 9.04 -18.99
N THR A 2 -14.25 9.42 -18.02
CA THR A 2 -12.92 8.92 -17.78
C THR A 2 -12.86 8.05 -16.56
N ILE A 3 -13.78 7.16 -16.48
CA ILE A 3 -13.92 6.33 -15.29
C ILE A 3 -12.81 5.34 -15.14
N SER A 4 -12.18 4.94 -16.24
CA SER A 4 -11.13 3.95 -16.22
C SER A 4 -9.98 4.29 -15.26
N ASN A 5 -9.74 5.57 -15.03
CA ASN A 5 -8.65 5.97 -14.15
C ASN A 5 -8.88 5.62 -12.69
N SER A 6 -10.14 5.49 -12.30
CA SER A 6 -10.46 5.17 -10.91
C SER A 6 -10.27 3.69 -10.59
N GLU A 7 -10.12 2.85 -11.60
CA GLU A 7 -10.03 1.41 -11.39
C GLU A 7 -8.77 0.96 -10.66
N LYS A 8 -7.74 1.78 -10.66
CA LYS A 8 -6.49 1.46 -9.98
C LYS A 8 -6.30 2.25 -8.70
N ILE A 9 -7.39 2.64 -8.08
CA ILE A 9 -7.36 3.41 -6.84
C ILE A 9 -8.26 2.73 -5.82
N VAL A 10 -7.73 2.53 -4.62
CA VAL A 10 -8.49 1.98 -3.50
C VAL A 10 -8.50 3.01 -2.38
N HIS A 11 -9.68 3.51 -2.05
CA HIS A 11 -9.85 4.51 -0.99
C HIS A 11 -8.93 5.73 -1.16
N GLY A 12 -8.69 6.13 -2.39
CA GLY A 12 -7.86 7.28 -2.68
C GLY A 12 -6.37 6.98 -2.83
N TYR A 13 -5.97 5.72 -2.72
CA TYR A 13 -4.56 5.33 -2.83
C TYR A 13 -4.32 4.54 -4.10
N PRO A 14 -3.19 4.76 -4.78
CA PRO A 14 -2.91 4.09 -6.05
C PRO A 14 -2.56 2.62 -5.84
N THR A 15 -2.84 1.82 -6.86
CA THR A 15 -2.49 0.40 -6.87
C THR A 15 -1.69 0.08 -8.12
N SER A 16 -0.93 -1.01 -8.05
CA SER A 16 -0.12 -1.44 -9.19
C SER A 16 -0.94 -2.23 -10.22
N VAL A 17 -2.10 -2.73 -9.82
CA VAL A 17 -2.98 -3.51 -10.69
C VAL A 17 -4.43 -3.10 -10.42
N THR A 18 -5.33 -3.57 -11.27
CA THR A 18 -6.76 -3.35 -11.04
C THR A 18 -7.17 -4.02 -9.74
N PRO A 19 -7.73 -3.27 -8.77
CA PRO A 19 -8.09 -3.85 -7.49
C PRO A 19 -9.40 -4.63 -7.55
N PHE A 20 -9.44 -5.74 -6.82
CA PHE A 20 -10.64 -6.55 -6.63
C PHE A 20 -10.92 -6.69 -5.14
N ASN A 21 -12.16 -6.92 -4.79
CA ASN A 21 -12.57 -7.17 -3.40
C ASN A 21 -12.01 -6.12 -2.43
N THR A 22 -12.14 -4.85 -2.82
CA THR A 22 -11.59 -3.75 -2.04
C THR A 22 -12.28 -3.64 -0.68
N MET A 23 -11.48 -3.35 0.34
CA MET A 23 -12.00 -3.15 1.68
C MET A 23 -11.09 -2.20 2.44
N PHE A 24 -11.57 -1.69 3.56
CA PHE A 24 -10.79 -0.79 4.39
C PHE A 24 -10.69 -1.38 5.80
N ASP A 25 -9.47 -1.59 6.27
CA ASP A 25 -9.25 -2.08 7.63
C ASP A 25 -9.31 -0.87 8.57
N VAL A 26 -10.40 -0.76 9.29
CA VAL A 26 -10.63 0.39 10.17
C VAL A 26 -9.62 0.44 11.30
N LYS A 27 -9.25 -0.70 11.84
CA LYS A 27 -8.32 -0.75 12.96
C LYS A 27 -6.92 -0.28 12.58
N ARG A 28 -6.47 -0.69 11.40
CA ARG A 28 -5.13 -0.34 10.92
C ARG A 28 -5.15 0.84 9.97
N LYS A 29 -6.34 1.26 9.55
CA LYS A 29 -6.53 2.34 8.58
C LYS A 29 -5.81 2.05 7.28
N LEU A 30 -5.92 0.81 6.82
CA LEU A 30 -5.25 0.36 5.59
C LEU A 30 -6.27 0.06 4.50
N PRO A 31 -6.08 0.61 3.30
CA PRO A 31 -6.92 0.24 2.15
C PRO A 31 -6.42 -1.09 1.60
N LEU A 32 -7.29 -2.10 1.60
CA LEU A 32 -6.93 -3.45 1.20
C LEU A 32 -7.61 -3.84 -0.09
N PHE A 33 -6.96 -4.69 -0.86
CA PHE A 33 -7.52 -5.22 -2.10
C PHE A 33 -6.87 -6.56 -2.42
N THR A 34 -7.44 -7.27 -3.39
CA THR A 34 -6.82 -8.47 -3.94
C THR A 34 -6.51 -8.23 -5.41
N LYS A 35 -5.59 -9.01 -5.97
CA LYS A 35 -5.20 -8.85 -7.37
C LYS A 35 -6.13 -9.56 -8.34
N SER A 36 -7.03 -10.40 -7.83
CA SER A 36 -8.07 -11.02 -8.64
C SER A 36 -9.26 -11.33 -7.76
N SER A 37 -10.41 -11.52 -8.41
CA SER A 37 -11.65 -11.79 -7.68
C SER A 37 -11.61 -13.10 -6.90
N LYS A 38 -10.75 -14.01 -7.30
CA LYS A 38 -10.62 -15.33 -6.65
C LYS A 38 -9.45 -15.40 -5.69
N SER A 39 -8.65 -14.34 -5.58
CA SER A 39 -7.49 -14.35 -4.72
C SER A 39 -7.88 -14.13 -3.26
N ASN A 40 -7.24 -14.86 -2.37
CA ASN A 40 -7.41 -14.67 -0.94
C ASN A 40 -6.27 -13.85 -0.32
N SER A 41 -5.29 -13.47 -1.12
CA SER A 41 -4.15 -12.70 -0.65
C SER A 41 -4.48 -11.22 -0.65
N LEU A 42 -4.41 -10.61 0.51
CA LEU A 42 -4.69 -9.18 0.65
C LEU A 42 -3.42 -8.36 0.43
N TYR A 43 -3.58 -7.28 -0.31
CA TYR A 43 -2.52 -6.32 -0.57
C TYR A 43 -2.99 -4.95 -0.10
N CYS A 44 -2.04 -4.10 0.26
CA CYS A 44 -2.35 -2.76 0.75
C CYS A 44 -2.11 -1.75 -0.36
N ALA A 45 -3.09 -0.91 -0.66
CA ALA A 45 -2.96 0.11 -1.69
C ALA A 45 -2.08 1.26 -1.21
N GLY A 46 -1.36 1.89 -2.12
CA GLY A 46 -0.52 3.04 -1.83
C GLY A 46 0.95 2.68 -1.65
N TYR A 47 1.73 3.71 -1.38
CA TYR A 47 3.17 3.54 -1.16
C TYR A 47 3.45 3.37 0.33
N TYR A 48 4.43 2.55 0.63
CA TYR A 48 4.81 2.25 2.01
C TYR A 48 6.31 2.21 2.15
N ILE A 49 6.80 2.43 3.37
CA ILE A 49 8.17 2.12 3.71
C ILE A 49 8.14 1.13 4.88
N ILE A 50 8.98 0.13 4.81
CA ILE A 50 8.97 -0.99 5.75
C ILE A 50 10.35 -1.12 6.37
N HIS A 51 10.37 -1.31 7.68
CA HIS A 51 11.63 -1.46 8.42
C HIS A 51 12.04 -2.93 8.46
N PHE A 52 13.07 -3.26 7.69
CA PHE A 52 13.70 -4.58 7.73
C PHE A 52 14.99 -4.51 8.54
N ASP A 53 15.67 -5.63 8.66
CA ASP A 53 16.89 -5.72 9.47
C ASP A 53 17.95 -4.69 9.09
N LYS A 54 18.01 -4.33 7.83
CA LYS A 54 19.03 -3.40 7.33
C LYS A 54 18.54 -1.96 7.23
N GLY A 55 17.33 -1.68 7.65
CA GLY A 55 16.77 -0.34 7.63
C GLY A 55 15.47 -0.27 6.86
N TRP A 56 15.06 0.96 6.57
CA TRP A 56 13.79 1.20 5.88
C TRP A 56 13.96 1.05 4.37
N VAL A 57 13.02 0.35 3.74
CA VAL A 57 13.00 0.20 2.29
C VAL A 57 11.61 0.55 1.77
N LYS A 58 11.57 1.03 0.52
CA LYS A 58 10.31 1.38 -0.11
C LYS A 58 9.56 0.13 -0.57
N SER A 59 8.24 0.21 -0.54
CA SER A 59 7.40 -0.87 -1.04
C SER A 59 6.12 -0.27 -1.63
N PHE A 60 5.71 -0.77 -2.78
CA PHE A 60 4.47 -0.34 -3.42
C PHE A 60 3.51 -1.51 -3.42
N CYS A 61 2.35 -1.30 -2.82
CA CYS A 61 1.31 -2.32 -2.69
C CYS A 61 1.84 -3.62 -2.06
N PRO A 62 2.42 -3.54 -0.85
CA PRO A 62 2.95 -4.73 -0.20
C PRO A 62 1.80 -5.65 0.25
N LYS A 63 2.13 -6.90 0.51
CA LYS A 63 1.16 -7.81 1.10
C LYS A 63 0.86 -7.41 2.53
N MET A 64 -0.38 -7.60 2.94
CA MET A 64 -0.79 -7.28 4.30
C MET A 64 0.05 -8.04 5.34
N VAL A 65 0.39 -9.29 5.05
CA VAL A 65 1.18 -10.11 5.97
C VAL A 65 2.56 -9.50 6.24
N THR A 66 3.14 -8.82 5.25
CA THR A 66 4.41 -8.15 5.43
C THR A 66 4.29 -7.02 6.44
N LEU A 67 3.19 -6.26 6.35
CA LEU A 67 2.96 -5.14 7.26
C LEU A 67 2.64 -5.62 8.67
N GLU A 68 2.15 -6.83 8.82
CA GLU A 68 1.90 -7.40 10.14
C GLU A 68 3.19 -7.86 10.81
N ARG A 69 4.17 -8.25 10.03
CA ARG A 69 5.43 -8.79 10.56
C ARG A 69 6.47 -7.72 10.85
N TYR A 70 6.44 -6.64 10.08
CA TYR A 70 7.47 -5.60 10.17
C TYR A 70 6.84 -4.27 10.49
N GLU A 71 7.64 -3.38 11.06
CA GLU A 71 7.20 -2.02 11.28
C GLU A 71 7.14 -1.30 9.93
N PHE A 72 6.15 -0.44 9.76
CA PHE A 72 5.97 0.26 8.49
C PHE A 72 5.41 1.65 8.70
N LYS A 73 5.54 2.46 7.66
CA LYS A 73 4.91 3.78 7.59
C LYS A 73 4.13 3.88 6.29
N GLY A 74 3.02 4.56 6.34
CA GLY A 74 2.11 4.72 5.21
C GLY A 74 0.68 4.50 5.65
N PRO A 75 -0.25 4.42 4.72
CA PRO A 75 -0.04 4.53 3.27
C PRO A 75 0.22 5.96 2.82
N PHE A 76 1.01 6.11 1.76
CA PHE A 76 1.26 7.40 1.13
C PHE A 76 0.58 7.45 -0.22
N LYS A 77 0.06 8.61 -0.59
CA LYS A 77 -0.65 8.76 -1.84
C LYS A 77 0.26 8.98 -3.04
N THR A 78 1.46 9.46 -2.80
CA THR A 78 2.40 9.74 -3.87
C THR A 78 3.76 9.16 -3.57
N ASP A 79 4.52 8.93 -4.64
CA ASP A 79 5.90 8.47 -4.55
C ASP A 79 6.78 9.50 -3.84
N VAL A 80 6.51 10.77 -4.06
CA VAL A 80 7.28 11.86 -3.45
C VAL A 80 7.14 11.83 -1.93
N GLU A 81 5.93 11.68 -1.43
CA GLU A 81 5.71 11.58 0.01
C GLU A 81 6.44 10.38 0.60
N MET A 82 6.37 9.25 -0.08
CA MET A 82 7.03 8.03 0.37
C MET A 82 8.54 8.22 0.43
N ARG A 83 9.13 8.85 -0.59
CA ARG A 83 10.56 9.09 -0.62
C ARG A 83 11.03 10.04 0.47
N GLN A 84 10.24 11.05 0.76
CA GLN A 84 10.54 11.99 1.83
C GLN A 84 10.59 11.28 3.17
N GLU A 85 9.58 10.47 3.46
CA GLU A 85 9.54 9.73 4.71
C GLU A 85 10.64 8.69 4.79
N LEU A 86 10.96 8.07 3.68
CA LEU A 86 12.06 7.10 3.63
C LEU A 86 13.38 7.76 3.96
N SER A 87 13.64 8.93 3.40
CA SER A 87 14.86 9.69 3.69
C SER A 87 14.95 10.05 5.17
N ILE A 88 13.85 10.50 5.74
CA ILE A 88 13.80 10.87 7.15
C ILE A 88 14.01 9.64 8.03
N ALA A 89 13.40 8.53 7.68
CA ALA A 89 13.48 7.32 8.49
C ALA A 89 14.90 6.72 8.49
N ASN A 90 15.66 6.94 7.43
CA ASN A 90 17.02 6.39 7.31
C ASN A 90 18.12 7.35 7.78
N ARG A 91 17.75 8.44 8.37
CA ARG A 91 18.73 9.40 8.90
C ARG A 91 19.38 8.93 10.19
#